data_b39b480ebfcf8243d34deffa77c7e394
#
_entry.id   b39b480ebfcf8243d34deffa77c7e394
#
_cell.length_a   1.000
_cell.length_b   1.000
_cell.length_c   1.000
_cell.angle_alpha   90.00
_cell.angle_beta   90.00
_cell.angle_gamma   90.00
#
_symmetry.space_group_name_H-M   'P 1'
#
loop_
_entity.id
_entity.type
_entity.pdbx_description
1 polymer ?
#
loop_
_entity_poly.entity_id
_entity_poly.type
_entity_poly.pdbx_seq_one_letter_code
_entity_poly.pdbx_strand_id
1 'polypeptide(L)'
;MNKTIKEIADSSWNGFYKISGVATFVIIVFFLIDIICWITLGPYPSNAEGWFTLLQNNKFVGFSLLSFPTFFGMILYYLTFFGLYSTLKQVNNVYTLLAALFAFVGLTILLITNMAYPMVYLSNQYQAAAIESQRVLFLAAGETKIATVNTGMILGGFFVEGAALIFSVIMLRSNVYGKIIAYLGILGHGLDLTRIVMILAFVPEKVAAILLMIGGLPQFLWLFLVGRKFLQLGWSKSYTSKAVE
;
A
#
# COMPACT_ATOMS: atom_id res chain seq x y z
N MET A 1 -18.80 -12.39 31.70
CA MET A 1 -17.36 -12.45 32.08
C MET A 1 -16.61 -11.56 31.08
N ASN A 2 -16.37 -10.32 31.49
CA ASN A 2 -15.69 -9.35 30.60
C ASN A 2 -14.20 -9.69 30.52
N LYS A 3 -13.80 -10.45 29.50
CA LYS A 3 -12.39 -10.52 29.12
C LYS A 3 -11.97 -9.12 28.68
N THR A 4 -11.15 -8.48 29.49
CA THR A 4 -10.60 -7.16 29.18
C THR A 4 -9.80 -7.27 27.87
N ILE A 5 -9.83 -6.23 27.03
CA ILE A 5 -9.07 -6.07 25.77
C ILE A 5 -7.59 -6.51 25.90
N LYS A 6 -7.09 -6.55 27.13
CA LYS A 6 -5.74 -6.93 27.54
C LYS A 6 -5.42 -8.42 27.40
N GLU A 7 -6.42 -9.32 27.42
CA GLU A 7 -6.22 -10.77 27.27
C GLU A 7 -6.14 -11.21 25.80
N ILE A 8 -6.45 -10.32 24.85
CA ILE A 8 -6.57 -10.66 23.43
C ILE A 8 -5.25 -10.43 22.68
N ALA A 9 -4.39 -9.54 23.16
CA ALA A 9 -3.07 -9.31 22.58
C ALA A 9 -2.02 -10.01 23.48
N ASP A 10 -1.46 -11.09 22.99
CA ASP A 10 -0.32 -11.75 23.61
C ASP A 10 0.82 -10.74 23.81
N SER A 11 1.34 -10.63 25.05
CA SER A 11 2.41 -9.66 25.39
C SER A 11 3.70 -9.89 24.60
N SER A 12 3.91 -11.08 24.03
CA SER A 12 5.03 -11.40 23.15
C SER A 12 5.00 -10.57 21.86
N TRP A 13 3.82 -10.06 21.45
CA TRP A 13 3.64 -9.26 20.23
C TRP A 13 3.80 -7.74 20.44
N ASN A 14 3.95 -7.26 21.69
CA ASN A 14 3.99 -5.82 21.97
C ASN A 14 5.09 -5.08 21.18
N GLY A 15 6.29 -5.69 21.09
CA GLY A 15 7.38 -5.13 20.28
C GLY A 15 7.00 -5.01 18.79
N PHE A 16 6.39 -6.06 18.27
CA PHE A 16 5.96 -6.11 16.87
C PHE A 16 4.84 -5.09 16.58
N TYR A 17 3.88 -4.89 17.48
CA TYR A 17 2.85 -3.86 17.31
C TYR A 17 3.44 -2.44 17.27
N LYS A 18 4.48 -2.15 18.06
CA LYS A 18 5.19 -0.87 17.96
C LYS A 18 5.79 -0.66 16.58
N ILE A 19 6.50 -1.68 16.08
CA ILE A 19 7.13 -1.65 14.75
C ILE A 19 6.05 -1.48 13.67
N SER A 20 4.96 -2.25 13.71
CA SER A 20 3.84 -2.15 12.77
C SER A 20 3.17 -0.77 12.81
N GLY A 21 3.00 -0.20 14.01
CA GLY A 21 2.44 1.14 14.17
C GLY A 21 3.34 2.22 13.57
N VAL A 22 4.64 2.19 13.86
CA VAL A 22 5.62 3.11 13.27
C VAL A 22 5.66 2.94 11.75
N ALA A 23 5.72 1.70 11.25
CA ALA A 23 5.70 1.40 9.82
C ALA A 23 4.47 1.99 9.14
N THR A 24 3.28 1.85 9.75
CA THR A 24 2.02 2.41 9.22
C THR A 24 2.08 3.93 9.12
N PHE A 25 2.65 4.63 10.11
CA PHE A 25 2.80 6.09 10.04
C PHE A 25 3.85 6.52 9.01
N VAL A 26 4.95 5.77 8.84
CA VAL A 26 5.94 6.04 7.78
C VAL A 26 5.30 5.88 6.39
N ILE A 27 4.44 4.87 6.17
CA ILE A 27 3.67 4.71 4.93
C ILE A 27 2.81 5.96 4.66
N ILE A 28 2.12 6.47 5.67
CA ILE A 28 1.31 7.69 5.55
C ILE A 28 2.17 8.87 5.11
N VAL A 29 3.36 9.04 5.70
CA VAL A 29 4.30 10.10 5.31
C VAL A 29 4.73 9.95 3.85
N PHE A 30 5.04 8.73 3.39
CA PHE A 30 5.41 8.48 2.01
C PHE A 30 4.27 8.81 1.03
N PHE A 31 3.03 8.45 1.34
CA PHE A 31 1.88 8.86 0.53
C PHE A 31 1.69 10.38 0.48
N LEU A 32 1.87 11.08 1.60
CA LEU A 32 1.79 12.54 1.60
C LEU A 32 2.89 13.17 0.74
N ILE A 33 4.11 12.62 0.78
CA ILE A 33 5.20 13.06 -0.09
C ILE A 33 4.83 12.85 -1.57
N ASP A 34 4.31 11.68 -1.93
CA ASP A 34 3.90 11.39 -3.31
C ASP A 34 2.79 12.33 -3.79
N ILE A 35 1.79 12.61 -2.95
CA ILE A 35 0.72 13.57 -3.27
C ILE A 35 1.30 14.99 -3.47
N ILE A 36 2.19 15.43 -2.59
CA ILE A 36 2.86 16.74 -2.72
C ILE A 36 3.70 16.78 -4.01
N CYS A 37 4.47 15.75 -4.31
CA CYS A 37 5.23 15.66 -5.54
C CYS A 37 4.31 15.75 -6.76
N TRP A 38 3.22 15.01 -6.79
CA TRP A 38 2.26 15.03 -7.89
C TRP A 38 1.63 16.42 -8.10
N ILE A 39 1.26 17.10 -7.02
CA ILE A 39 0.66 18.46 -7.10
C ILE A 39 1.69 19.52 -7.54
N THR A 40 2.94 19.42 -7.06
CA THR A 40 3.95 20.46 -7.26
C THR A 40 4.80 20.29 -8.52
N LEU A 41 5.07 19.03 -8.91
CA LEU A 41 5.94 18.70 -10.04
C LEU A 41 5.17 18.42 -11.34
N GLY A 42 3.84 18.30 -11.26
CA GLY A 42 2.97 18.10 -12.41
C GLY A 42 2.61 16.63 -12.68
N PRO A 43 1.86 16.38 -13.76
CA PRO A 43 1.37 15.05 -14.09
C PRO A 43 2.51 14.12 -14.53
N TYR A 44 2.30 12.83 -14.30
CA TYR A 44 3.22 11.80 -14.78
C TYR A 44 3.34 11.79 -16.29
N PRO A 45 4.55 11.59 -16.86
CA PRO A 45 4.71 11.33 -18.29
C PRO A 45 3.90 10.10 -18.71
N SER A 46 3.23 10.19 -19.86
CA SER A 46 2.35 9.13 -20.38
C SER A 46 3.07 8.04 -21.16
N ASN A 47 4.34 8.28 -21.55
CA ASN A 47 5.14 7.39 -22.39
C ASN A 47 6.61 7.34 -21.95
N ALA A 48 7.36 6.38 -22.50
CA ALA A 48 8.76 6.16 -22.15
C ALA A 48 9.65 7.36 -22.50
N GLU A 49 9.41 8.00 -23.64
CA GLU A 49 10.21 9.16 -24.08
C GLU A 49 10.06 10.33 -23.10
N GLY A 50 8.85 10.61 -22.66
CA GLY A 50 8.58 11.64 -21.65
C GLY A 50 9.29 11.34 -20.32
N TRP A 51 9.27 10.09 -19.85
CA TRP A 51 9.99 9.68 -18.66
C TRP A 51 11.51 9.81 -18.83
N PHE A 52 12.06 9.38 -19.97
CA PHE A 52 13.49 9.49 -20.23
C PHE A 52 13.93 10.94 -20.31
N THR A 53 13.19 11.77 -21.01
CA THR A 53 13.45 13.21 -21.09
C THR A 53 13.42 13.87 -19.71
N LEU A 54 12.42 13.55 -18.90
CA LEU A 54 12.32 14.07 -17.54
C LEU A 54 13.51 13.65 -16.68
N LEU A 55 13.88 12.36 -16.70
CA LEU A 55 15.00 11.82 -15.93
C LEU A 55 16.36 12.40 -16.37
N GLN A 56 16.51 12.73 -17.66
CA GLN A 56 17.73 13.34 -18.19
C GLN A 56 17.83 14.81 -17.82
N ASN A 57 16.73 15.55 -17.92
CA ASN A 57 16.69 16.97 -17.61
C ASN A 57 16.75 17.27 -16.11
N ASN A 58 16.06 16.46 -15.30
CA ASN A 58 16.05 16.61 -13.85
C ASN A 58 15.83 15.27 -13.15
N LYS A 59 16.93 14.61 -12.81
CA LYS A 59 16.92 13.30 -12.14
C LYS A 59 16.14 13.31 -10.82
N PHE A 60 16.22 14.40 -10.05
CA PHE A 60 15.53 14.50 -8.78
C PHE A 60 14.01 14.52 -8.97
N VAL A 61 13.51 15.35 -9.89
CA VAL A 61 12.08 15.41 -10.22
C VAL A 61 11.61 14.08 -10.79
N GLY A 62 12.33 13.53 -11.76
CA GLY A 62 11.99 12.22 -12.34
C GLY A 62 11.92 11.11 -11.31
N PHE A 63 12.89 11.05 -10.40
CA PHE A 63 12.93 10.05 -9.34
C PHE A 63 11.80 10.21 -8.30
N SER A 64 11.47 11.46 -7.97
CA SER A 64 10.35 11.79 -7.07
C SER A 64 9.00 11.38 -7.67
N LEU A 65 8.79 11.64 -8.97
CA LEU A 65 7.56 11.24 -9.67
C LEU A 65 7.49 9.73 -9.95
N LEU A 66 8.60 9.00 -9.94
CA LEU A 66 8.61 7.53 -9.97
C LEU A 66 8.12 6.90 -8.64
N SER A 67 7.64 7.71 -7.71
CA SER A 67 7.09 7.27 -6.41
C SER A 67 8.08 6.40 -5.63
N PHE A 68 9.36 6.80 -5.62
CA PHE A 68 10.40 6.08 -4.91
C PHE A 68 10.11 5.90 -3.40
N PRO A 69 9.56 6.90 -2.68
CA PRO A 69 9.15 6.70 -1.29
C PRO A 69 8.11 5.60 -1.13
N THR A 70 7.10 5.54 -2.01
CA THR A 70 6.04 4.52 -1.97
C THR A 70 6.59 3.10 -2.18
N PHE A 71 7.68 2.93 -2.94
CA PHE A 71 8.35 1.62 -3.04
C PHE A 71 8.76 1.07 -1.66
N PHE A 72 9.36 1.90 -0.81
CA PHE A 72 9.67 1.51 0.56
C PHE A 72 8.42 1.35 1.41
N GLY A 73 7.41 2.18 1.16
CA GLY A 73 6.10 2.04 1.80
C GLY A 73 5.48 0.66 1.57
N MET A 74 5.58 0.12 0.35
CA MET A 74 5.09 -1.23 0.04
C MET A 74 5.77 -2.31 0.87
N ILE A 75 7.07 -2.18 1.15
CA ILE A 75 7.80 -3.10 2.04
C ILE A 75 7.26 -2.99 3.47
N LEU A 76 7.00 -1.78 3.95
CA LEU A 76 6.46 -1.55 5.29
C LEU A 76 5.02 -2.05 5.44
N TYR A 77 4.23 -2.12 4.36
CA TYR A 77 2.89 -2.67 4.39
C TYR A 77 2.83 -4.14 4.82
N TYR A 78 3.88 -4.94 4.56
CA TYR A 78 3.94 -6.31 5.10
C TYR A 78 3.84 -6.32 6.62
N LEU A 79 4.49 -5.37 7.30
CA LEU A 79 4.42 -5.25 8.77
C LEU A 79 3.02 -4.84 9.21
N THR A 80 2.37 -3.93 8.48
CA THR A 80 1.00 -3.49 8.77
C THR A 80 0.01 -4.65 8.63
N PHE A 81 0.03 -5.39 7.51
CA PHE A 81 -0.87 -6.50 7.28
C PHE A 81 -0.61 -7.68 8.20
N PHE A 82 0.65 -7.97 8.51
CA PHE A 82 0.97 -9.00 9.50
C PHE A 82 0.54 -8.59 10.92
N GLY A 83 0.61 -7.29 11.25
CA GLY A 83 0.04 -6.73 12.47
C GLY A 83 -1.48 -6.93 12.55
N LEU A 84 -2.21 -6.69 11.44
CA LEU A 84 -3.64 -6.95 11.34
C LEU A 84 -3.96 -8.43 11.52
N TYR A 85 -3.20 -9.32 10.87
CA TYR A 85 -3.33 -10.75 11.07
C TYR A 85 -3.20 -11.12 12.56
N SER A 86 -2.14 -10.66 13.21
CA SER A 86 -1.86 -11.02 14.60
C SER A 86 -2.93 -10.56 15.59
N THR A 87 -3.56 -9.40 15.33
CA THR A 87 -4.61 -8.83 16.19
C THR A 87 -5.99 -9.43 15.91
N LEU A 88 -6.26 -9.94 14.71
CA LEU A 88 -7.58 -10.40 14.27
C LEU A 88 -7.72 -11.92 14.17
N LYS A 89 -6.60 -12.67 14.21
CA LYS A 89 -6.63 -14.14 14.09
C LYS A 89 -7.51 -14.85 15.14
N GLN A 90 -7.70 -14.25 16.31
CA GLN A 90 -8.58 -14.79 17.35
C GLN A 90 -10.07 -14.54 17.07
N VAL A 91 -10.41 -13.57 16.20
CA VAL A 91 -11.79 -13.30 15.79
C VAL A 91 -12.23 -14.30 14.72
N ASN A 92 -11.41 -14.49 13.71
CA ASN A 92 -11.62 -15.49 12.66
C ASN A 92 -10.27 -15.82 11.98
N ASN A 93 -9.66 -16.93 12.39
CA ASN A 93 -8.32 -17.29 11.90
C ASN A 93 -8.28 -17.55 10.39
N VAL A 94 -9.31 -18.21 9.84
CA VAL A 94 -9.32 -18.64 8.42
C VAL A 94 -9.36 -17.42 7.49
N TYR A 95 -10.34 -16.55 7.67
CA TYR A 95 -10.45 -15.36 6.81
C TYR A 95 -9.32 -14.35 7.07
N THR A 96 -8.81 -14.26 8.27
CA THR A 96 -7.67 -13.40 8.61
C THR A 96 -6.38 -13.89 7.94
N LEU A 97 -6.17 -15.22 7.90
CA LEU A 97 -5.05 -15.81 7.18
C LEU A 97 -5.19 -15.60 5.67
N LEU A 98 -6.39 -15.85 5.12
CA LEU A 98 -6.67 -15.59 3.71
C LEU A 98 -6.37 -14.14 3.32
N ALA A 99 -6.83 -13.17 4.13
CA ALA A 99 -6.55 -11.75 3.91
C ALA A 99 -5.05 -11.45 3.97
N ALA A 100 -4.30 -12.03 4.91
CA ALA A 100 -2.85 -11.85 4.97
C ALA A 100 -2.13 -12.41 3.74
N LEU A 101 -2.53 -13.58 3.25
CA LEU A 101 -1.99 -14.18 2.02
C LEU A 101 -2.30 -13.30 0.81
N PHE A 102 -3.53 -12.80 0.67
CA PHE A 102 -3.90 -11.86 -0.40
C PHE A 102 -3.05 -10.60 -0.34
N ALA A 103 -2.90 -9.98 0.83
CA ALA A 103 -2.06 -8.80 0.99
C ALA A 103 -0.62 -9.07 0.55
N PHE A 104 -0.04 -10.19 0.95
CA PHE A 104 1.34 -10.52 0.63
C PHE A 104 1.53 -10.79 -0.87
N VAL A 105 0.60 -11.50 -1.51
CA VAL A 105 0.61 -11.70 -2.97
C VAL A 105 0.52 -10.36 -3.69
N GLY A 106 -0.44 -9.52 -3.31
CA GLY A 106 -0.63 -8.21 -3.92
C GLY A 106 0.58 -7.30 -3.77
N LEU A 107 1.14 -7.19 -2.57
CA LEU A 107 2.34 -6.39 -2.31
C LEU A 107 3.56 -6.91 -3.09
N THR A 108 3.71 -8.23 -3.20
CA THR A 108 4.78 -8.83 -4.01
C THR A 108 4.64 -8.45 -5.49
N ILE A 109 3.42 -8.51 -6.05
CA ILE A 109 3.16 -8.08 -7.43
C ILE A 109 3.52 -6.60 -7.60
N LEU A 110 3.08 -5.72 -6.70
CA LEU A 110 3.41 -4.29 -6.75
C LEU A 110 4.91 -4.02 -6.68
N LEU A 111 5.66 -4.75 -5.85
CA LEU A 111 7.10 -4.59 -5.71
C LEU A 111 7.86 -5.02 -6.98
N ILE A 112 7.56 -6.19 -7.55
CA ILE A 112 8.28 -6.70 -8.74
C ILE A 112 7.89 -5.95 -10.01
N THR A 113 6.70 -5.37 -10.08
CA THR A 113 6.28 -4.54 -11.22
C THR A 113 6.73 -3.09 -11.10
N ASN A 114 7.25 -2.62 -9.97
CA ASN A 114 7.70 -1.24 -9.78
C ASN A 114 8.67 -0.80 -10.88
N MET A 115 8.55 0.46 -11.32
CA MET A 115 9.33 0.96 -12.45
C MET A 115 10.46 1.92 -12.07
N ALA A 116 10.62 2.30 -10.80
CA ALA A 116 11.55 3.34 -10.42
C ALA A 116 12.99 3.05 -10.89
N TYR A 117 13.55 1.91 -10.50
CA TYR A 117 14.89 1.54 -10.92
C TYR A 117 14.99 1.21 -12.43
N PRO A 118 14.10 0.37 -13.02
CA PRO A 118 14.17 0.09 -14.46
C PRO A 118 14.11 1.31 -15.36
N MET A 119 13.26 2.30 -15.06
CA MET A 119 13.15 3.51 -15.88
C MET A 119 14.40 4.37 -15.82
N VAL A 120 15.02 4.50 -14.65
CA VAL A 120 16.31 5.20 -14.51
C VAL A 120 17.40 4.49 -15.32
N TYR A 121 17.47 3.16 -15.22
CA TYR A 121 18.44 2.37 -15.99
C TYR A 121 18.23 2.53 -17.50
N LEU A 122 17.00 2.35 -17.98
CA LEU A 122 16.67 2.47 -19.41
C LEU A 122 16.91 3.89 -19.94
N SER A 123 16.60 4.93 -19.17
CA SER A 123 16.89 6.31 -19.53
C SER A 123 18.38 6.57 -19.73
N ASN A 124 19.23 6.04 -18.84
CA ASN A 124 20.68 6.15 -18.96
C ASN A 124 21.20 5.40 -20.20
N GLN A 125 20.69 4.20 -20.50
CA GLN A 125 21.05 3.45 -21.70
C GLN A 125 20.59 4.15 -22.99
N TYR A 126 19.39 4.71 -23.00
CA TYR A 126 18.87 5.51 -24.10
C TYR A 126 19.77 6.72 -24.41
N GLN A 127 20.22 7.43 -23.37
CA GLN A 127 21.13 8.57 -23.54
C GLN A 127 22.50 8.16 -24.07
N ALA A 128 23.02 7.00 -23.63
CA ALA A 128 24.32 6.48 -24.04
C ALA A 128 24.33 5.81 -25.43
N ALA A 129 23.14 5.55 -26.03
CA ALA A 129 23.01 4.85 -27.28
C ALA A 129 23.62 5.66 -28.43
N ALA A 130 24.58 5.03 -29.15
CA ALA A 130 25.29 5.68 -30.25
C ALA A 130 24.51 5.71 -31.58
N ILE A 131 23.56 4.78 -31.78
CA ILE A 131 22.79 4.63 -33.01
C ILE A 131 21.28 4.61 -32.72
N GLU A 132 20.50 5.09 -33.68
CA GLU A 132 19.06 5.23 -33.54
C GLU A 132 18.33 3.91 -33.27
N SER A 133 18.76 2.83 -33.88
CA SER A 133 18.18 1.50 -33.66
C SER A 133 18.28 1.04 -32.19
N GLN A 134 19.35 1.39 -31.48
CA GLN A 134 19.48 1.12 -30.04
C GLN A 134 18.51 1.99 -29.22
N ARG A 135 18.35 3.27 -29.59
CA ARG A 135 17.39 4.16 -28.90
C ARG A 135 15.97 3.64 -29.00
N VAL A 136 15.56 3.21 -30.21
CA VAL A 136 14.24 2.62 -30.43
C VAL A 136 14.03 1.37 -29.54
N LEU A 137 15.03 0.51 -29.37
CA LEU A 137 14.95 -0.65 -28.49
C LEU A 137 14.74 -0.26 -27.01
N PHE A 138 15.45 0.77 -26.52
CA PHE A 138 15.28 1.22 -25.14
C PHE A 138 13.92 1.90 -24.93
N LEU A 139 13.41 2.65 -25.91
CA LEU A 139 12.05 3.21 -25.84
C LEU A 139 11.01 2.08 -25.79
N ALA A 140 11.11 1.06 -26.65
CA ALA A 140 10.20 -0.08 -26.63
C ALA A 140 10.24 -0.82 -25.29
N ALA A 141 11.42 -0.98 -24.70
CA ALA A 141 11.58 -1.55 -23.36
C ALA A 141 10.93 -0.70 -22.27
N GLY A 142 11.05 0.63 -22.38
CA GLY A 142 10.39 1.59 -21.48
C GLY A 142 8.86 1.51 -21.57
N GLU A 143 8.29 1.46 -22.77
CA GLU A 143 6.84 1.29 -22.99
C GLU A 143 6.35 -0.04 -22.41
N THR A 144 7.08 -1.12 -22.63
CA THR A 144 6.78 -2.44 -22.04
C THR A 144 6.79 -2.37 -20.51
N LYS A 145 7.74 -1.62 -19.93
CA LYS A 145 7.80 -1.43 -18.48
C LYS A 145 6.61 -0.66 -17.94
N ILE A 146 6.16 0.41 -18.62
CA ILE A 146 4.94 1.16 -18.26
C ILE A 146 3.71 0.24 -18.28
N ALA A 147 3.53 -0.56 -19.34
CA ALA A 147 2.44 -1.52 -19.43
C ALA A 147 2.48 -2.56 -18.30
N THR A 148 3.69 -3.03 -17.94
CA THR A 148 3.88 -3.97 -16.82
C THR A 148 3.47 -3.37 -15.48
N VAL A 149 3.84 -2.10 -15.22
CA VAL A 149 3.44 -1.38 -14.00
C VAL A 149 1.94 -1.22 -13.92
N ASN A 150 1.30 -0.78 -15.01
CA ASN A 150 -0.16 -0.60 -15.05
C ASN A 150 -0.89 -1.92 -14.75
N THR A 151 -0.44 -3.02 -15.35
CA THR A 151 -0.97 -4.36 -15.06
C THR A 151 -0.74 -4.75 -13.60
N GLY A 152 0.46 -4.49 -13.09
CA GLY A 152 0.82 -4.78 -11.70
C GLY A 152 -0.01 -3.99 -10.70
N MET A 153 -0.30 -2.72 -10.99
CA MET A 153 -1.15 -1.89 -10.14
C MET A 153 -2.60 -2.40 -10.09
N ILE A 154 -3.14 -2.88 -11.20
CA ILE A 154 -4.47 -3.48 -11.24
C ILE A 154 -4.50 -4.80 -10.46
N LEU A 155 -3.61 -5.74 -10.78
CA LEU A 155 -3.59 -7.06 -10.16
C LEU A 155 -3.16 -7.00 -8.69
N GLY A 156 -2.07 -6.31 -8.40
CA GLY A 156 -1.58 -6.15 -7.03
C GLY A 156 -2.57 -5.39 -6.16
N GLY A 157 -3.15 -4.32 -6.72
CA GLY A 157 -4.20 -3.54 -6.08
C GLY A 157 -5.43 -4.39 -5.76
N PHE A 158 -5.92 -5.22 -6.70
CA PHE A 158 -7.05 -6.12 -6.46
C PHE A 158 -6.83 -6.99 -5.21
N PHE A 159 -5.65 -7.59 -5.07
CA PHE A 159 -5.32 -8.42 -3.91
C PHE A 159 -5.16 -7.60 -2.62
N VAL A 160 -4.50 -6.45 -2.67
CA VAL A 160 -4.28 -5.60 -1.48
C VAL A 160 -5.60 -5.01 -0.99
N GLU A 161 -6.42 -4.44 -1.89
CA GLU A 161 -7.72 -3.86 -1.55
C GLU A 161 -8.70 -4.93 -1.06
N GLY A 162 -8.72 -6.09 -1.71
CA GLY A 162 -9.49 -7.25 -1.27
C GLY A 162 -9.09 -7.72 0.14
N ALA A 163 -7.79 -7.78 0.43
CA ALA A 163 -7.28 -8.12 1.75
C ALA A 163 -7.72 -7.10 2.81
N ALA A 164 -7.55 -5.81 2.54
CA ALA A 164 -7.91 -4.74 3.46
C ALA A 164 -9.42 -4.69 3.71
N LEU A 165 -10.24 -4.98 2.69
CA LEU A 165 -11.69 -5.12 2.82
C LEU A 165 -12.06 -6.30 3.73
N ILE A 166 -11.44 -7.49 3.54
CA ILE A 166 -11.68 -8.66 4.40
C ILE A 166 -11.28 -8.35 5.85
N PHE A 167 -10.11 -7.75 6.09
CA PHE A 167 -9.71 -7.33 7.43
C PHE A 167 -10.73 -6.37 8.05
N SER A 168 -11.20 -5.39 7.29
CA SER A 168 -12.17 -4.40 7.75
C SER A 168 -13.53 -5.02 8.12
N VAL A 169 -14.00 -6.03 7.37
CA VAL A 169 -15.21 -6.79 7.71
C VAL A 169 -15.00 -7.59 9.00
N ILE A 170 -13.83 -8.22 9.20
CA ILE A 170 -13.51 -8.96 10.44
C ILE A 170 -13.45 -8.00 11.63
N MET A 171 -12.97 -6.76 11.45
CA MET A 171 -12.93 -5.73 12.50
C MET A 171 -14.32 -5.42 13.08
N LEU A 172 -15.42 -5.58 12.33
CA LEU A 172 -16.78 -5.39 12.84
C LEU A 172 -17.12 -6.30 14.03
N ARG A 173 -16.48 -7.46 14.10
CA ARG A 173 -16.65 -8.46 15.19
C ARG A 173 -15.52 -8.43 16.21
N SER A 174 -14.56 -7.52 16.04
CA SER A 174 -13.40 -7.41 16.91
C SER A 174 -13.68 -6.50 18.09
N ASN A 175 -13.17 -6.87 19.28
CA ASN A 175 -13.12 -5.99 20.43
C ASN A 175 -11.85 -5.09 20.44
N VAL A 176 -10.91 -5.34 19.52
CA VAL A 176 -9.67 -4.55 19.39
C VAL A 176 -9.91 -3.26 18.61
N TYR A 177 -10.67 -3.35 17.53
CA TYR A 177 -10.94 -2.21 16.64
C TYR A 177 -12.36 -1.69 16.83
N GLY A 178 -12.51 -0.37 16.88
CA GLY A 178 -13.84 0.26 16.90
C GLY A 178 -14.57 0.09 15.56
N LYS A 179 -15.90 0.07 15.60
CA LYS A 179 -16.75 -0.05 14.38
C LYS A 179 -16.47 1.03 13.35
N ILE A 180 -16.10 2.25 13.79
CA ILE A 180 -15.74 3.35 12.89
C ILE A 180 -14.56 2.96 11.99
N ILE A 181 -13.52 2.35 12.55
CA ILE A 181 -12.35 1.89 11.79
C ILE A 181 -12.79 0.85 10.75
N ALA A 182 -13.63 -0.09 11.14
CA ALA A 182 -14.16 -1.12 10.24
C ALA A 182 -14.97 -0.50 9.08
N TYR A 183 -15.87 0.44 9.36
CA TYR A 183 -16.69 1.09 8.32
C TYR A 183 -15.85 1.97 7.38
N LEU A 184 -14.85 2.69 7.90
CA LEU A 184 -13.92 3.45 7.07
C LEU A 184 -13.15 2.54 6.10
N GLY A 185 -12.68 1.39 6.58
CA GLY A 185 -12.00 0.42 5.73
C GLY A 185 -12.93 -0.23 4.71
N ILE A 186 -14.15 -0.62 5.10
CA ILE A 186 -15.13 -1.18 4.18
C ILE A 186 -15.47 -0.17 3.07
N LEU A 187 -15.72 1.09 3.43
CA LEU A 187 -16.04 2.13 2.46
C LEU A 187 -14.85 2.41 1.54
N GLY A 188 -13.68 2.71 2.11
CA GLY A 188 -12.52 3.10 1.32
C GLY A 188 -12.02 1.97 0.40
N HIS A 189 -11.72 0.81 0.97
CA HIS A 189 -11.20 -0.33 0.20
C HIS A 189 -12.27 -0.96 -0.70
N GLY A 190 -13.54 -0.93 -0.31
CA GLY A 190 -14.65 -1.38 -1.16
C GLY A 190 -14.82 -0.50 -2.40
N LEU A 191 -14.73 0.82 -2.27
CA LEU A 191 -14.79 1.74 -3.42
C LEU A 191 -13.58 1.57 -4.34
N ASP A 192 -12.37 1.41 -3.80
CA ASP A 192 -11.19 1.21 -4.65
C ASP A 192 -11.18 -0.16 -5.33
N LEU A 193 -11.60 -1.21 -4.65
CA LEU A 193 -11.78 -2.52 -5.28
C LEU A 193 -12.83 -2.46 -6.41
N THR A 194 -13.92 -1.73 -6.21
CA THR A 194 -14.94 -1.49 -7.26
C THR A 194 -14.34 -0.74 -8.44
N ARG A 195 -13.50 0.29 -8.20
CA ARG A 195 -12.75 1.01 -9.23
C ARG A 195 -11.89 0.07 -10.07
N ILE A 196 -11.14 -0.83 -9.42
CA ILE A 196 -10.29 -1.81 -10.09
C ILE A 196 -11.14 -2.73 -10.98
N VAL A 197 -12.26 -3.23 -10.48
CA VAL A 197 -13.20 -4.07 -11.25
C VAL A 197 -13.79 -3.30 -12.44
N MET A 198 -14.12 -2.02 -12.28
CA MET A 198 -14.59 -1.17 -13.38
C MET A 198 -13.52 -1.02 -14.47
N ILE A 199 -12.25 -0.83 -14.12
CA ILE A 199 -11.15 -0.76 -15.10
C ILE A 199 -11.02 -2.09 -15.84
N LEU A 200 -11.10 -3.22 -15.14
CA LEU A 200 -11.09 -4.56 -15.75
C LEU A 200 -12.30 -4.80 -16.67
N ALA A 201 -13.43 -4.16 -16.39
CA ALA A 201 -14.64 -4.20 -17.24
C ALA A 201 -14.62 -3.13 -18.36
N PHE A 202 -13.46 -2.56 -18.67
CA PHE A 202 -13.26 -1.55 -19.72
C PHE A 202 -14.07 -0.25 -19.53
N VAL A 203 -14.46 0.08 -18.30
CA VAL A 203 -15.04 1.38 -18.00
C VAL A 203 -13.94 2.46 -18.11
N PRO A 204 -14.23 3.63 -18.71
CA PRO A 204 -13.24 4.69 -18.85
C PRO A 204 -12.63 5.08 -17.50
N GLU A 205 -11.29 5.17 -17.45
CA GLU A 205 -10.54 5.42 -16.22
C GLU A 205 -10.97 6.71 -15.50
N LYS A 206 -11.37 7.75 -16.26
CA LYS A 206 -11.88 9.00 -15.70
C LYS A 206 -13.13 8.81 -14.84
N VAL A 207 -14.00 7.86 -15.23
CA VAL A 207 -15.21 7.51 -14.44
C VAL A 207 -14.81 6.71 -13.21
N ALA A 208 -13.93 5.73 -13.37
CA ALA A 208 -13.44 4.92 -12.28
C ALA A 208 -12.66 5.76 -11.23
N ALA A 209 -11.92 6.79 -11.65
CA ALA A 209 -11.16 7.68 -10.77
C ALA A 209 -12.02 8.44 -9.74
N ILE A 210 -13.31 8.67 -10.02
CA ILE A 210 -14.25 9.28 -9.06
C ILE A 210 -14.33 8.43 -7.78
N LEU A 211 -14.32 7.11 -7.90
CA LEU A 211 -14.36 6.20 -6.74
C LEU A 211 -13.10 6.33 -5.88
N LEU A 212 -11.94 6.52 -6.52
CA LEU A 212 -10.67 6.76 -5.80
C LEU A 212 -10.73 8.08 -5.02
N MET A 213 -11.27 9.14 -5.62
CA MET A 213 -11.40 10.44 -4.94
C MET A 213 -12.31 10.36 -3.70
N ILE A 214 -13.42 9.61 -3.79
CA ILE A 214 -14.36 9.42 -2.67
C ILE A 214 -13.76 8.45 -1.63
N GLY A 215 -13.14 7.37 -2.07
CA GLY A 215 -12.60 6.31 -1.21
C GLY A 215 -11.27 6.68 -0.54
N GLY A 216 -10.49 7.58 -1.13
CA GLY A 216 -9.13 7.89 -0.65
C GLY A 216 -9.09 8.44 0.77
N LEU A 217 -9.97 9.37 1.14
CA LEU A 217 -10.02 9.90 2.50
C LEU A 217 -10.41 8.83 3.55
N PRO A 218 -11.45 8.01 3.36
CA PRO A 218 -11.73 6.87 4.23
C PRO A 218 -10.55 5.90 4.38
N GLN A 219 -9.83 5.55 3.29
CA GLN A 219 -8.64 4.70 3.34
C GLN A 219 -7.53 5.32 4.18
N PHE A 220 -7.26 6.60 3.97
CA PHE A 220 -6.24 7.33 4.73
C PHE A 220 -6.56 7.36 6.22
N LEU A 221 -7.80 7.67 6.59
CA LEU A 221 -8.26 7.68 7.97
C LEU A 221 -8.22 6.28 8.58
N TRP A 222 -8.58 5.25 7.82
CA TRP A 222 -8.46 3.87 8.25
C TRP A 222 -7.02 3.49 8.59
N LEU A 223 -6.08 3.80 7.70
CA LEU A 223 -4.66 3.52 7.89
C LEU A 223 -4.12 4.25 9.13
N PHE A 224 -4.48 5.53 9.30
CA PHE A 224 -4.10 6.33 10.46
C PHE A 224 -4.61 5.71 11.78
N LEU A 225 -5.88 5.32 11.83
CA LEU A 225 -6.49 4.74 13.03
C LEU A 225 -5.95 3.33 13.33
N VAL A 226 -5.64 2.54 12.31
CA VAL A 226 -4.97 1.24 12.46
C VAL A 226 -3.57 1.42 13.06
N GLY A 227 -2.77 2.33 12.51
CA GLY A 227 -1.44 2.64 13.04
C GLY A 227 -1.48 3.12 14.49
N ARG A 228 -2.41 4.03 14.82
CA ARG A 228 -2.65 4.47 16.20
C ARG A 228 -3.01 3.29 17.11
N LYS A 229 -3.83 2.36 16.63
CA LYS A 229 -4.24 1.19 17.41
C LYS A 229 -3.06 0.26 17.69
N PHE A 230 -2.19 0.02 16.70
CA PHE A 230 -0.96 -0.75 16.90
C PHE A 230 -0.06 -0.12 17.96
N LEU A 231 0.15 1.20 17.92
CA LEU A 231 0.95 1.88 18.94
C LEU A 231 0.32 1.73 20.34
N GLN A 232 -1.01 1.87 20.47
CA GLN A 232 -1.71 1.65 21.73
C GLN A 232 -1.51 0.23 22.28
N LEU A 233 -1.59 -0.79 21.41
CA LEU A 233 -1.34 -2.19 21.79
C LEU A 233 0.13 -2.40 22.18
N GLY A 234 1.06 -1.84 21.43
CA GLY A 234 2.49 -1.97 21.67
C GLY A 234 2.98 -1.32 22.98
N TRP A 235 2.34 -0.23 23.40
CA TRP A 235 2.68 0.45 24.67
C TRP A 235 1.79 0.06 25.84
N SER A 236 0.82 -0.84 25.67
CA SER A 236 0.06 -1.33 26.79
C SER A 236 1.00 -2.10 27.74
N LYS A 237 1.14 -1.63 28.99
CA LYS A 237 1.94 -2.32 30.02
C LYS A 237 1.36 -3.72 30.22
N SER A 238 2.17 -4.74 30.01
CA SER A 238 1.89 -6.08 30.55
C SER A 238 1.87 -5.96 32.07
N TYR A 239 0.71 -6.09 32.72
CA TYR A 239 0.70 -6.40 34.12
C TYR A 239 1.12 -7.87 34.23
N THR A 240 2.42 -8.11 34.35
CA THR A 240 2.89 -9.34 34.93
C THR A 240 2.20 -9.47 36.29
N SER A 241 1.35 -10.47 36.41
CA SER A 241 0.82 -10.91 37.67
C SER A 241 2.01 -11.18 38.60
N LYS A 242 2.28 -10.24 39.52
CA LYS A 242 2.91 -10.59 40.79
C LYS A 242 1.80 -11.27 41.61
N ALA A 243 1.64 -12.52 41.42
CA ALA A 243 0.93 -13.41 42.29
C ALA A 243 1.62 -14.75 42.16
N VAL A 244 2.53 -14.99 43.07
CA VAL A 244 2.76 -16.22 43.83
C VAL A 244 4.09 -16.02 44.56
N GLU A 245 4.03 -15.45 45.74
CA GLU A 245 4.76 -15.87 46.92
C GLU A 245 3.75 -16.22 48.01
#